data_4195109fccd751f05d714ea077174051
#
_entry.id   4195109fccd751f05d714ea077174051
#
_cell.length_a   1.000
_cell.length_b   1.000
_cell.length_c   1.000
_cell.angle_alpha   90.00
_cell.angle_beta   90.00
_cell.angle_gamma   90.00
#
_symmetry.space_group_name_H-M   'P 1'
#
loop_
_entity.id
_entity.type
_entity.pdbx_description
1 polymer ?
#
loop_
_entity_poly.entity_id
_entity_poly.type
_entity_poly.pdbx_seq_one_letter_code
_entity_poly.pdbx_strand_id
1 'polypeptide(L)'
;MQQKVVTSELFRGKKEGYAEVLSQPFANSRIDEGDINPKVLQLISTEKIQYGIPVIKYDRKGFKARQRQLLLTQKAAYVVELARIKQKIEYSTLKGVSTSSLSDGILVIHVSPEDHKQKGDAILRCEHVFEAVTKLVMLLKRGNVVNVVQGSLQFYIRPGKKGTIVFDTGPEEQVYKDKNGQLTVVSVRTKSS
;
A
#
# COMPACT_ATOMS: atom_id res chain seq x y z
N MET A 1 9.16 16.18 -11.21
CA MET A 1 10.12 15.58 -12.16
C MET A 1 10.84 14.39 -11.55
N GLN A 2 11.41 14.54 -10.36
CA GLN A 2 12.08 13.43 -9.66
C GLN A 2 11.15 12.25 -9.37
N GLN A 3 9.88 12.51 -9.09
CA GLN A 3 8.90 11.47 -8.79
C GLN A 3 8.77 10.46 -9.94
N LYS A 4 8.67 10.95 -11.17
CA LYS A 4 8.52 10.04 -12.33
C LYS A 4 9.78 9.24 -12.60
N VAL A 5 10.95 9.77 -12.29
CA VAL A 5 12.21 9.03 -12.37
C VAL A 5 12.21 7.88 -11.37
N VAL A 6 11.79 8.13 -10.14
CA VAL A 6 11.68 7.10 -9.11
C VAL A 6 10.66 6.04 -9.53
N THR A 7 9.49 6.45 -10.03
CA THR A 7 8.48 5.52 -10.53
C THR A 7 9.04 4.62 -11.63
N SER A 8 9.82 5.20 -12.54
CA SER A 8 10.46 4.45 -13.61
C SER A 8 11.43 3.41 -13.09
N GLU A 9 12.26 3.78 -12.12
CA GLU A 9 13.22 2.84 -11.52
C GLU A 9 12.53 1.67 -10.82
N LEU A 10 11.39 1.94 -10.18
CA LEU A 10 10.66 0.92 -9.43
C LEU A 10 9.87 -0.02 -10.31
N PHE A 11 9.23 0.49 -11.38
CA PHE A 11 8.15 -0.23 -12.03
C PHE A 11 8.34 -0.51 -13.52
N ARG A 12 9.28 0.14 -14.18
CA ARG A 12 9.46 -0.02 -15.63
C ARG A 12 9.72 -1.48 -15.99
N GLY A 13 8.86 -2.02 -16.85
CA GLY A 13 8.97 -3.42 -17.28
C GLY A 13 8.56 -4.43 -16.24
N LYS A 14 8.03 -4.01 -15.09
CA LYS A 14 7.71 -4.90 -13.97
C LYS A 14 6.23 -4.95 -13.63
N LYS A 15 5.51 -3.83 -13.79
CA LYS A 15 4.12 -3.73 -13.37
C LYS A 15 3.25 -3.22 -14.51
N GLU A 16 2.09 -3.89 -14.71
CA GLU A 16 1.11 -3.47 -15.70
C GLU A 16 0.57 -2.08 -15.39
N GLY A 17 0.30 -1.30 -16.41
CA GLY A 17 -0.22 0.05 -16.27
C GLY A 17 0.86 1.12 -16.12
N TYR A 18 2.13 0.74 -16.08
CA TYR A 18 3.22 1.68 -15.91
C TYR A 18 3.23 2.75 -17.04
N ALA A 19 3.01 2.34 -18.28
CA ALA A 19 3.06 3.26 -19.41
C ALA A 19 1.98 4.35 -19.31
N GLU A 20 0.77 4.00 -18.86
CA GLU A 20 -0.31 4.98 -18.70
C GLU A 20 0.01 5.98 -17.57
N VAL A 21 0.68 5.52 -16.53
CA VAL A 21 1.01 6.36 -15.39
C VAL A 21 2.02 7.45 -15.75
N LEU A 22 2.87 7.21 -16.75
CA LEU A 22 3.86 8.21 -17.16
C LEU A 22 3.22 9.51 -17.65
N SER A 23 2.06 9.43 -18.30
CA SER A 23 1.35 10.60 -18.83
C SER A 23 0.40 11.24 -17.81
N GLN A 24 0.18 10.63 -16.67
CA GLN A 24 -0.73 11.13 -15.65
C GLN A 24 0.03 11.95 -14.62
N PRO A 25 -0.43 13.17 -14.30
CA PRO A 25 0.21 13.94 -13.25
C PRO A 25 -0.06 13.32 -11.88
N PHE A 26 0.95 13.31 -11.02
CA PHE A 26 0.80 12.91 -9.64
C PHE A 26 0.23 14.07 -8.83
N ALA A 27 -0.73 13.77 -7.96
CA ALA A 27 -1.27 14.75 -7.03
C ALA A 27 -0.30 14.99 -5.88
N ASN A 28 -0.38 16.17 -5.27
CA ASN A 28 0.35 16.45 -4.03
C ASN A 28 -0.25 15.64 -2.88
N SER A 29 -1.56 15.46 -2.89
CA SER A 29 -2.28 14.62 -1.95
C SER A 29 -3.62 14.23 -2.58
N ARG A 30 -4.15 13.07 -2.18
CA ARG A 30 -5.47 12.58 -2.61
C ARG A 30 -6.52 12.73 -1.50
N ILE A 31 -6.13 13.29 -0.38
CA ILE A 31 -7.04 13.61 0.74
C ILE A 31 -6.82 15.06 1.12
N ASP A 32 -7.90 15.85 1.12
CA ASP A 32 -7.85 17.23 1.60
C ASP A 32 -7.73 17.23 3.12
N GLU A 33 -7.02 18.20 3.65
CA GLU A 33 -6.84 18.33 5.10
C GLU A 33 -8.19 18.41 5.83
N GLY A 34 -9.19 19.04 5.22
CA GLY A 34 -10.53 19.10 5.77
C GLY A 34 -11.23 17.75 5.89
N ASP A 35 -10.77 16.73 5.18
CA ASP A 35 -11.31 15.37 5.22
C ASP A 35 -10.58 14.48 6.21
N ILE A 36 -9.57 15.00 6.91
CA ILE A 36 -8.88 14.29 7.96
C ILE A 36 -9.50 14.70 9.30
N ASN A 37 -9.82 13.70 10.13
CA ASN A 37 -10.43 13.96 11.42
C ASN A 37 -9.53 14.85 12.27
N PRO A 38 -10.06 15.92 12.91
CA PRO A 38 -9.25 16.81 13.74
C PRO A 38 -8.50 16.12 14.87
N LYS A 39 -9.04 15.04 15.44
CA LYS A 39 -8.35 14.27 16.48
C LYS A 39 -7.09 13.61 15.93
N VAL A 40 -7.15 13.12 14.70
CA VAL A 40 -5.98 12.52 14.03
C VAL A 40 -4.94 13.61 13.76
N LEU A 41 -5.36 14.76 13.23
CA LEU A 41 -4.45 15.88 12.99
C LEU A 41 -3.75 16.30 14.28
N GLN A 42 -4.46 16.30 15.40
CA GLN A 42 -3.89 16.64 16.69
C GLN A 42 -2.87 15.60 17.15
N LEU A 43 -3.18 14.32 16.98
CA LEU A 43 -2.28 13.22 17.41
C LEU A 43 -0.94 13.22 16.63
N ILE A 44 -0.95 13.66 15.38
CA ILE A 44 0.25 13.71 14.56
C ILE A 44 0.72 15.14 14.28
N SER A 45 0.34 16.09 15.13
CA SER A 45 0.60 17.52 14.94
C SER A 45 2.09 17.89 14.89
N THR A 46 2.96 17.07 15.50
CA THR A 46 4.41 17.28 15.45
C THR A 46 5.04 16.85 14.14
N GLU A 47 4.27 16.14 13.32
CA GLU A 47 4.70 15.64 12.01
C GLU A 47 3.83 16.29 10.94
N LYS A 48 4.46 16.69 9.85
CA LYS A 48 3.73 17.28 8.73
C LYS A 48 3.27 16.18 7.79
N ILE A 49 1.97 16.16 7.46
CA ILE A 49 1.43 15.22 6.49
C ILE A 49 1.93 15.63 5.10
N GLN A 50 2.64 14.73 4.43
CA GLN A 50 3.21 14.95 3.11
C GLN A 50 2.32 14.44 1.99
N TYR A 51 1.46 13.43 2.30
CA TYR A 51 0.61 12.79 1.30
C TYR A 51 -0.48 12.00 2.01
N GLY A 52 -1.65 11.97 1.42
CA GLY A 52 -2.76 11.15 1.88
C GLY A 52 -3.50 10.54 0.70
N ILE A 53 -4.01 9.34 0.88
CA ILE A 53 -4.80 8.65 -0.14
C ILE A 53 -5.84 7.74 0.52
N PRO A 54 -7.09 7.74 0.00
CA PRO A 54 -8.08 6.76 0.46
C PRO A 54 -7.65 5.36 0.05
N VAL A 55 -7.79 4.40 0.95
CA VAL A 55 -7.43 3.02 0.69
C VAL A 55 -8.50 2.08 1.20
N ILE A 56 -8.50 0.85 0.68
CA ILE A 56 -9.18 -0.27 1.29
C ILE A 56 -8.12 -1.06 2.04
N LYS A 57 -8.37 -1.35 3.30
CA LYS A 57 -7.49 -2.19 4.11
C LYS A 57 -8.17 -3.54 4.31
N TYR A 58 -7.46 -4.62 4.01
CA TYR A 58 -7.96 -5.98 4.24
C TYR A 58 -7.45 -6.48 5.58
N ASP A 59 -8.36 -6.98 6.41
CA ASP A 59 -7.96 -7.57 7.69
C ASP A 59 -7.06 -8.78 7.44
N ARG A 60 -6.02 -8.92 8.24
CA ARG A 60 -5.07 -10.03 8.10
C ARG A 60 -5.71 -11.37 8.40
N LYS A 61 -6.78 -11.39 9.20
CA LYS A 61 -7.61 -12.56 9.45
C LYS A 61 -8.94 -12.38 8.74
N GLY A 62 -9.30 -13.32 7.86
CA GLY A 62 -10.59 -13.30 7.18
C GLY A 62 -10.71 -12.28 6.06
N PHE A 63 -9.78 -11.37 5.90
CA PHE A 63 -9.66 -10.42 4.79
C PHE A 63 -10.86 -9.51 4.58
N LYS A 64 -11.55 -9.14 5.66
CA LYS A 64 -12.64 -8.17 5.56
C LYS A 64 -12.10 -6.84 5.05
N ALA A 65 -12.78 -6.27 4.04
CA ALA A 65 -12.42 -4.98 3.45
C ALA A 65 -12.91 -3.84 4.34
N ARG A 66 -12.03 -2.88 4.61
CA ARG A 66 -12.33 -1.71 5.46
C ARG A 66 -11.88 -0.44 4.75
N GLN A 67 -12.74 0.57 4.77
CA GLN A 67 -12.38 1.88 4.25
C GLN A 67 -11.48 2.58 5.26
N ARG A 68 -10.33 3.07 4.79
CA ARG A 68 -9.31 3.70 5.61
C ARG A 68 -8.67 4.86 4.85
N GLN A 69 -7.92 5.66 5.56
CA GLN A 69 -7.03 6.66 4.97
C GLN A 69 -5.60 6.25 5.25
N LEU A 70 -4.74 6.36 4.23
CA LEU A 70 -3.30 6.21 4.39
C LEU A 70 -2.69 7.60 4.39
N LEU A 71 -2.08 7.98 5.50
CA LEU A 71 -1.44 9.28 5.66
C LEU A 71 0.06 9.08 5.82
N LEU A 72 0.85 9.79 5.02
CA LEU A 72 2.30 9.70 5.05
C LEU A 72 2.89 11.01 5.59
N THR A 73 3.70 10.89 6.65
CA THR A 73 4.52 11.99 7.17
C THR A 73 5.97 11.71 6.81
N GLN A 74 6.88 12.54 7.30
CA GLN A 74 8.32 12.31 7.13
C GLN A 74 8.84 11.13 7.95
N LYS A 75 8.10 10.71 8.97
CA LYS A 75 8.57 9.69 9.93
C LYS A 75 7.82 8.38 9.85
N ALA A 76 6.57 8.39 9.42
CA ALA A 76 5.72 7.22 9.52
C ALA A 76 4.59 7.23 8.51
N ALA A 77 4.06 6.03 8.25
CA ALA A 77 2.82 5.81 7.54
C ALA A 77 1.73 5.47 8.55
N TYR A 78 0.58 6.13 8.42
CA TYR A 78 -0.55 5.94 9.32
C TYR A 78 -1.73 5.38 8.57
N VAL A 79 -2.32 4.31 9.09
CA VAL A 79 -3.61 3.78 8.62
C VAL A 79 -4.67 4.27 9.59
N VAL A 80 -5.62 5.03 9.08
CA VAL A 80 -6.56 5.81 9.91
C VAL A 80 -8.01 5.42 9.60
N GLU A 81 -8.81 5.26 10.65
CA GLU A 81 -10.26 5.11 10.57
C GLU A 81 -10.91 6.24 11.35
N LEU A 82 -11.57 7.17 10.66
CA LEU A 82 -12.23 8.31 11.30
C LEU A 82 -11.31 9.01 12.30
N ALA A 83 -11.62 8.93 13.60
CA ALA A 83 -10.87 9.60 14.66
C ALA A 83 -9.73 8.77 15.25
N ARG A 84 -9.46 7.57 14.69
CA ARG A 84 -8.53 6.61 15.27
C ARG A 84 -7.38 6.28 14.33
N ILE A 85 -6.17 6.26 14.87
CA ILE A 85 -5.02 5.68 14.19
C ILE A 85 -5.05 4.19 14.46
N LYS A 86 -5.32 3.40 13.41
CA LYS A 86 -5.42 1.94 13.53
C LYS A 86 -4.04 1.28 13.47
N GLN A 87 -3.11 1.88 12.75
CA GLN A 87 -1.75 1.39 12.64
C GLN A 87 -0.81 2.55 12.36
N LYS A 88 0.32 2.59 13.07
CA LYS A 88 1.41 3.52 12.81
C LYS A 88 2.64 2.71 12.45
N ILE A 89 3.17 2.93 11.25
CA ILE A 89 4.36 2.23 10.78
C ILE A 89 5.49 3.25 10.66
N GLU A 90 6.39 3.25 11.63
CA GLU A 90 7.56 4.10 11.59
C GLU A 90 8.50 3.61 10.49
N TYR A 91 9.08 4.52 9.74
CA TYR A 91 9.94 4.14 8.62
C TYR A 91 11.20 3.40 9.07
N SER A 92 11.64 3.66 10.30
CA SER A 92 12.79 2.95 10.90
C SER A 92 12.53 1.44 11.06
N THR A 93 11.26 1.04 11.20
CA THR A 93 10.87 -0.37 11.38
C THR A 93 10.16 -0.95 10.16
N LEU A 94 9.99 -0.17 9.11
CA LEU A 94 9.39 -0.63 7.88
C LEU A 94 10.38 -1.52 7.15
N LYS A 95 10.01 -2.78 6.90
CA LYS A 95 10.89 -3.77 6.29
C LYS A 95 10.85 -3.77 4.78
N GLY A 96 9.69 -3.52 4.21
CA GLY A 96 9.55 -3.55 2.77
C GLY A 96 8.18 -3.15 2.32
N VAL A 97 8.04 -2.97 1.02
CA VAL A 97 6.80 -2.62 0.35
C VAL A 97 6.66 -3.55 -0.85
N SER A 98 5.53 -4.24 -0.95
CA SER A 98 5.28 -5.15 -2.06
C SER A 98 4.07 -4.72 -2.86
N THR A 99 4.15 -4.87 -4.17
CA THR A 99 3.04 -4.70 -5.10
C THR A 99 3.03 -5.88 -6.05
N SER A 100 1.87 -6.15 -6.67
CA SER A 100 1.83 -7.17 -7.71
C SER A 100 2.31 -6.61 -9.05
N SER A 101 2.70 -7.50 -9.95
CA SER A 101 3.01 -7.12 -11.34
C SER A 101 1.76 -6.79 -12.16
N LEU A 102 0.58 -7.05 -11.62
CA LEU A 102 -0.71 -6.85 -12.29
C LEU A 102 -1.32 -5.48 -11.94
N SER A 103 -2.48 -5.18 -12.52
CA SER A 103 -3.15 -3.88 -12.38
C SER A 103 -4.22 -3.87 -11.28
N ASP A 104 -3.91 -4.40 -10.11
CA ASP A 104 -4.89 -4.59 -9.04
C ASP A 104 -4.88 -3.53 -7.94
N GLY A 105 -3.90 -2.67 -7.90
CA GLY A 105 -3.81 -1.63 -6.87
C GLY A 105 -3.37 -2.11 -5.50
N ILE A 106 -2.93 -3.35 -5.36
CA ILE A 106 -2.51 -3.91 -4.08
C ILE A 106 -1.14 -3.37 -3.67
N LEU A 107 -1.07 -2.97 -2.41
CA LEU A 107 0.13 -2.44 -1.77
C LEU A 107 0.22 -3.07 -0.39
N VAL A 108 1.28 -3.81 -0.11
CA VAL A 108 1.51 -4.40 1.21
C VAL A 108 2.72 -3.73 1.85
N ILE A 109 2.53 -3.18 3.04
CA ILE A 109 3.63 -2.60 3.81
C ILE A 109 4.04 -3.63 4.84
N HIS A 110 5.28 -4.09 4.74
CA HIS A 110 5.84 -5.11 5.64
C HIS A 110 6.51 -4.44 6.84
N VAL A 111 6.18 -4.93 8.02
CA VAL A 111 6.72 -4.42 9.26
C VAL A 111 7.74 -5.39 9.85
N SER A 112 8.63 -4.87 10.68
CA SER A 112 9.60 -5.72 11.36
C SER A 112 8.89 -6.63 12.37
N PRO A 113 9.11 -7.97 12.33
CA PRO A 113 8.54 -8.87 13.33
C PRO A 113 9.11 -8.63 14.72
N GLU A 114 10.20 -7.90 14.82
CA GLU A 114 10.84 -7.55 16.09
C GLU A 114 10.22 -6.30 16.73
N ASP A 115 9.41 -5.56 15.98
CA ASP A 115 8.71 -4.38 16.51
C ASP A 115 7.46 -4.83 17.25
N HIS A 116 7.53 -4.85 18.58
CA HIS A 116 6.42 -5.30 19.43
C HIS A 116 5.17 -4.43 19.34
N LYS A 117 5.28 -3.21 18.79
CA LYS A 117 4.14 -2.33 18.55
C LYS A 117 3.32 -2.75 17.33
N GLN A 118 3.90 -3.59 16.46
CA GLN A 118 3.26 -4.02 15.23
C GLN A 118 2.63 -5.39 15.42
N LYS A 119 1.39 -5.52 14.98
CA LYS A 119 0.67 -6.79 15.01
C LYS A 119 0.87 -7.61 13.74
N GLY A 120 1.16 -6.96 12.63
CA GLY A 120 1.38 -7.62 11.34
C GLY A 120 1.45 -6.64 10.20
N ASP A 121 1.56 -7.16 8.98
CA ASP A 121 1.68 -6.36 7.78
C ASP A 121 0.37 -5.67 7.40
N ALA A 122 0.46 -4.55 6.70
CA ALA A 122 -0.71 -3.82 6.23
C ALA A 122 -1.00 -4.17 4.78
N ILE A 123 -2.16 -4.77 4.52
CA ILE A 123 -2.62 -5.12 3.18
C ILE A 123 -3.58 -4.04 2.71
N LEU A 124 -3.17 -3.27 1.71
CA LEU A 124 -3.91 -2.12 1.24
C LEU A 124 -4.22 -2.25 -0.26
N ARG A 125 -5.30 -1.61 -0.68
CA ARG A 125 -5.63 -1.44 -2.09
C ARG A 125 -5.92 0.03 -2.31
N CYS A 126 -5.28 0.62 -3.31
CA CYS A 126 -5.50 2.01 -3.66
C CYS A 126 -5.54 2.21 -5.17
N GLU A 127 -6.32 3.20 -5.59
CA GLU A 127 -6.53 3.50 -6.99
C GLU A 127 -5.25 4.01 -7.67
N HIS A 128 -4.45 4.77 -6.94
CA HIS A 128 -3.22 5.39 -7.47
C HIS A 128 -1.98 4.75 -6.85
N VAL A 129 -1.84 3.42 -7.04
CA VAL A 129 -0.79 2.65 -6.37
C VAL A 129 0.62 3.10 -6.78
N PHE A 130 0.85 3.42 -8.05
CA PHE A 130 2.16 3.90 -8.50
C PHE A 130 2.55 5.19 -7.77
N GLU A 131 1.60 6.12 -7.70
CA GLU A 131 1.80 7.39 -7.01
C GLU A 131 2.07 7.17 -5.53
N ALA A 132 1.24 6.36 -4.86
CA ALA A 132 1.38 6.11 -3.43
C ALA A 132 2.72 5.47 -3.08
N VAL A 133 3.15 4.47 -3.84
CA VAL A 133 4.43 3.80 -3.62
C VAL A 133 5.59 4.76 -3.88
N THR A 134 5.51 5.56 -4.94
CA THR A 134 6.54 6.55 -5.25
C THR A 134 6.70 7.57 -4.12
N LYS A 135 5.56 8.10 -3.63
CA LYS A 135 5.58 9.04 -2.51
C LYS A 135 6.22 8.43 -1.26
N LEU A 136 5.84 7.19 -0.97
CA LEU A 136 6.37 6.47 0.19
C LEU A 136 7.89 6.27 0.07
N VAL A 137 8.36 5.82 -1.09
CA VAL A 137 9.78 5.57 -1.34
C VAL A 137 10.60 6.86 -1.20
N MET A 138 10.08 7.97 -1.69
CA MET A 138 10.76 9.26 -1.58
C MET A 138 10.90 9.71 -0.13
N LEU A 139 9.89 9.44 0.70
CA LEU A 139 9.95 9.72 2.14
C LEU A 139 10.88 8.76 2.88
N LEU A 140 10.86 7.49 2.50
CA LEU A 140 11.78 6.48 3.04
C LEU A 140 13.23 6.75 2.65
N LYS A 141 13.46 7.37 1.51
CA LYS A 141 14.78 7.57 0.88
C LYS A 141 15.50 6.24 0.60
N ARG A 142 14.72 5.18 0.36
CA ARG A 142 15.21 3.84 0.07
C ARG A 142 14.32 3.20 -0.98
N GLY A 143 14.84 3.06 -2.21
CA GLY A 143 14.10 2.40 -3.29
C GLY A 143 14.19 0.88 -3.26
N ASN A 144 15.24 0.35 -2.66
CA ASN A 144 15.49 -1.10 -2.64
C ASN A 144 14.55 -1.91 -1.74
N VAL A 145 13.64 -1.25 -1.03
CA VAL A 145 12.63 -1.93 -0.20
C VAL A 145 11.38 -2.32 -0.98
N VAL A 146 11.23 -1.87 -2.22
CA VAL A 146 10.06 -2.16 -3.04
C VAL A 146 10.28 -3.44 -3.84
N ASN A 147 9.33 -4.36 -3.74
CA ASN A 147 9.32 -5.61 -4.50
C ASN A 147 8.04 -5.67 -5.35
N VAL A 148 8.21 -5.89 -6.64
CA VAL A 148 7.10 -6.16 -7.54
C VAL A 148 7.06 -7.68 -7.74
N VAL A 149 5.98 -8.31 -7.26
CA VAL A 149 5.91 -9.78 -7.21
C VAL A 149 4.93 -10.32 -8.24
N GLN A 150 5.21 -11.54 -8.69
CA GLN A 150 4.36 -12.26 -9.63
C GLN A 150 3.77 -13.48 -8.92
N GLY A 151 2.51 -13.75 -9.18
CA GLY A 151 1.84 -14.95 -8.73
C GLY A 151 1.37 -14.93 -7.29
N SER A 152 2.25 -14.77 -6.35
CA SER A 152 1.86 -14.79 -4.93
C SER A 152 2.82 -13.97 -4.07
N LEU A 153 2.31 -13.61 -2.89
CA LEU A 153 3.05 -12.80 -1.92
C LEU A 153 2.72 -13.30 -0.52
N GLN A 154 3.75 -13.50 0.30
CA GLN A 154 3.57 -13.83 1.71
C GLN A 154 3.59 -12.56 2.55
N PHE A 155 2.76 -12.52 3.57
CA PHE A 155 2.70 -11.45 4.55
C PHE A 155 2.60 -12.03 5.95
N TYR A 156 2.92 -11.23 6.96
CA TYR A 156 2.76 -11.64 8.35
C TYR A 156 1.38 -11.24 8.86
N ILE A 157 0.60 -12.23 9.28
CA ILE A 157 -0.67 -12.02 10.00
C ILE A 157 -0.34 -11.48 11.39
N ARG A 158 0.69 -12.04 11.99
CA ARG A 158 1.30 -11.66 13.27
C ARG A 158 2.69 -12.26 13.30
N PRO A 159 3.56 -11.88 14.26
CA PRO A 159 4.88 -12.52 14.38
C PRO A 159 4.74 -14.04 14.44
N GLY A 160 5.50 -14.72 13.60
CA GLY A 160 5.51 -16.17 13.52
C GLY A 160 4.38 -16.82 12.71
N LYS A 161 3.39 -16.04 12.21
CA LYS A 161 2.31 -16.58 11.40
C LYS A 161 2.18 -15.82 10.10
N LYS A 162 2.35 -16.55 8.99
CA LYS A 162 2.26 -15.98 7.64
C LYS A 162 0.94 -16.32 6.97
N GLY A 163 0.49 -15.40 6.11
CA GLY A 163 -0.58 -15.65 5.15
C GLY A 163 -0.06 -15.48 3.74
N THR A 164 -0.91 -15.73 2.76
CA THR A 164 -0.56 -15.64 1.35
C THR A 164 -1.62 -14.88 0.58
N ILE A 165 -1.18 -13.99 -0.31
CA ILE A 165 -2.02 -13.34 -1.30
C ILE A 165 -1.68 -13.94 -2.65
N VAL A 166 -2.69 -14.38 -3.39
CA VAL A 166 -2.53 -14.92 -4.73
C VAL A 166 -3.03 -13.87 -5.73
N PHE A 167 -2.22 -13.58 -6.74
CA PHE A 167 -2.54 -12.63 -7.80
C PHE A 167 -2.85 -13.38 -9.08
N ASP A 168 -4.04 -13.15 -9.63
CA ASP A 168 -4.50 -13.84 -10.83
C ASP A 168 -5.20 -12.86 -11.76
N THR A 169 -5.50 -13.31 -12.96
CA THR A 169 -6.25 -12.53 -13.95
C THR A 169 -7.53 -13.27 -14.32
N GLY A 170 -8.56 -12.53 -14.65
CA GLY A 170 -9.84 -13.09 -15.03
C GLY A 170 -10.71 -12.07 -15.75
N PRO A 171 -11.95 -12.46 -16.11
CA PRO A 171 -12.87 -11.57 -16.82
C PRO A 171 -13.39 -10.41 -15.97
N GLU A 172 -13.38 -10.55 -14.65
CA GLU A 172 -13.87 -9.53 -13.71
C GLU A 172 -12.91 -9.36 -12.55
N GLU A 173 -12.84 -8.14 -12.04
CA GLU A 173 -12.10 -7.87 -10.82
C GLU A 173 -12.78 -8.54 -9.62
N GLN A 174 -12.00 -9.24 -8.81
CA GLN A 174 -12.49 -9.89 -7.60
C GLN A 174 -11.41 -9.85 -6.53
N VAL A 175 -11.85 -9.76 -5.28
CA VAL A 175 -10.97 -9.94 -4.12
C VAL A 175 -11.75 -10.81 -3.14
N TYR A 176 -11.24 -12.00 -2.85
CA TYR A 176 -11.97 -12.95 -1.99
C TYR A 176 -11.00 -13.88 -1.26
N LYS A 177 -11.51 -14.47 -0.18
CA LYS A 177 -10.82 -15.54 0.54
C LYS A 177 -11.12 -16.86 -0.14
N ASP A 178 -10.09 -17.55 -0.60
CA ASP A 178 -10.27 -18.82 -1.30
C ASP A 178 -10.44 -20.00 -0.34
N LYS A 179 -10.62 -21.20 -0.90
CA LYS A 179 -10.83 -22.42 -0.13
C LYS A 179 -9.66 -22.78 0.79
N ASN A 180 -8.46 -22.34 0.42
CA ASN A 180 -7.24 -22.61 1.18
C ASN A 180 -6.97 -21.54 2.25
N GLY A 181 -7.87 -20.59 2.41
CA GLY A 181 -7.71 -19.50 3.38
C GLY A 181 -6.79 -18.39 2.92
N GLN A 182 -6.45 -18.35 1.64
CA GLN A 182 -5.60 -17.31 1.05
C GLN A 182 -6.45 -16.18 0.49
N LEU A 183 -5.90 -14.98 0.45
CA LEU A 183 -6.53 -13.86 -0.24
C LEU A 183 -6.22 -13.99 -1.73
N THR A 184 -7.24 -14.10 -2.55
CA THR A 184 -7.09 -14.12 -4.00
C THR A 184 -7.53 -12.78 -4.57
N VAL A 185 -6.65 -12.15 -5.33
CA VAL A 185 -6.89 -10.88 -6.01
C VAL A 185 -6.87 -11.15 -7.51
N VAL A 186 -8.01 -10.93 -8.14
CA VAL A 186 -8.17 -11.14 -9.59
C VAL A 186 -8.27 -9.76 -10.25
N SER A 187 -7.43 -9.52 -11.23
CA SER A 187 -7.48 -8.30 -12.02
C SER A 187 -7.85 -8.62 -13.47
N VAL A 188 -8.45 -7.65 -14.13
CA VAL A 188 -8.77 -7.78 -15.57
C VAL A 188 -7.48 -7.56 -16.34
N ARG A 189 -7.22 -8.46 -17.28
CA ARG A 189 -6.03 -8.35 -18.12
C ARG A 189 -6.12 -7.14 -19.01
N THR A 190 -5.14 -6.25 -18.93
CA THR A 190 -5.05 -5.09 -19.81
C THR A 190 -4.44 -5.51 -21.15
N LYS A 191 -4.97 -4.93 -22.25
CA LYS A 191 -4.49 -5.24 -23.60
C LYS A 191 -3.14 -4.63 -23.92
N SER A 192 -2.75 -3.59 -23.19
CA SER A 192 -1.47 -2.92 -23.38
C SER A 192 -0.53 -3.30 -22.26
N SER A 193 0.49 -4.02 -22.58
CA SER A 193 1.56 -4.35 -21.64
C SER A 193 2.62 -3.25 -21.66
#